data_f56bb002e52a5fbbd1259b928d594293
#
_entry.id   f56bb002e52a5fbbd1259b928d594293
#
_cell.length_a   1.000
_cell.length_b   1.000
_cell.length_c   1.000
_cell.angle_alpha   90.00
_cell.angle_beta   90.00
_cell.angle_gamma   90.00
#
_symmetry.space_group_name_H-M   'P 1'
#
loop_
_entity.id
_entity.type
_entity.pdbx_description
1 polymer ?
#
loop_
_entity_poly.entity_id
_entity_poly.type
_entity_poly.pdbx_seq_one_letter_code
_entity_poly.pdbx_strand_id
1 'polypeptide(L)'
;MTRMKSIPALAFEGTADRRLAPLRSIRLGLGCASLGSRIGPTAGARALSAAYDAGVTWFDVAPAYGLGAAELLLGEFLKGRRQNVSVTTKVGIAPPERLRLMKYAYAIGRPALSVASGLRCAFRKIKATRNRHLPLDANLVESSIARSLKRLQTDYVDVFALHDPSPEDVLREEVLRALQRVLERGQARRIAVAGGTAACRAASRAQGPYGLLQMSVAHFAADPDFAECGKQIVLHSVFGVDGMRDRLLSRLARSPERHQALVESGYSVDRERAVADLLLERALALNAEGIVLTSMFAAGHLTANLAVASRAASPRAIELLSEMMA
;
A
#
# COMPACT_ATOMS: atom_id res chain seq x y z
N MET A 1 -37.38 4.85 -26.77
CA MET A 1 -36.90 5.97 -25.94
C MET A 1 -37.35 5.73 -24.50
N THR A 2 -36.56 5.03 -23.75
CA THR A 2 -36.87 4.70 -22.35
C THR A 2 -36.23 5.77 -21.47
N ARG A 3 -37.07 6.57 -20.80
CA ARG A 3 -36.63 7.61 -19.87
C ARG A 3 -35.80 6.99 -18.73
N MET A 4 -34.51 7.32 -18.66
CA MET A 4 -33.70 7.11 -17.46
C MET A 4 -34.36 7.88 -16.30
N LYS A 5 -34.83 7.13 -15.29
CA LYS A 5 -35.25 7.72 -14.01
C LYS A 5 -34.00 8.28 -13.33
N SER A 6 -33.99 9.58 -13.11
CA SER A 6 -32.99 10.24 -12.28
C SER A 6 -33.01 9.65 -10.86
N ILE A 7 -31.87 9.13 -10.43
CA ILE A 7 -31.64 8.71 -9.04
C ILE A 7 -31.68 9.99 -8.19
N PRO A 8 -32.47 10.04 -7.08
CA PRO A 8 -32.41 11.19 -6.18
C PRO A 8 -31.00 11.31 -5.63
N ALA A 9 -30.44 12.52 -5.70
CA ALA A 9 -29.18 12.86 -5.04
C ALA A 9 -29.33 12.56 -3.55
N LEU A 10 -28.71 11.48 -3.09
CA LEU A 10 -28.53 11.21 -1.67
C LEU A 10 -27.64 12.34 -1.14
N ALA A 11 -28.25 13.27 -0.39
CA ALA A 11 -27.54 14.28 0.34
C ALA A 11 -26.62 13.56 1.32
N PHE A 12 -25.32 13.59 1.05
CA PHE A 12 -24.30 13.22 2.01
C PHE A 12 -24.26 14.32 3.08
N GLU A 13 -25.13 14.23 4.09
CA GLU A 13 -24.89 14.92 5.35
C GLU A 13 -23.63 14.27 5.95
N GLY A 14 -22.54 15.03 5.94
CA GLY A 14 -21.26 14.61 6.42
C GLY A 14 -21.37 14.10 7.85
N THR A 15 -21.18 12.79 8.03
CA THR A 15 -20.71 12.28 9.31
C THR A 15 -19.41 13.01 9.58
N ALA A 16 -19.42 13.84 10.63
CA ALA A 16 -18.33 14.71 11.03
C ALA A 16 -16.99 13.96 10.89
N ASP A 17 -16.17 14.50 10.01
CA ASP A 17 -14.78 14.14 9.81
C ASP A 17 -14.08 14.10 11.19
N ARG A 18 -14.08 12.94 11.83
CA ARG A 18 -13.13 12.66 12.91
C ARG A 18 -11.79 12.55 12.22
N ARG A 19 -11.21 13.69 11.85
CA ARG A 19 -9.80 13.80 11.54
C ARG A 19 -9.09 13.05 12.64
N LEU A 20 -8.40 11.98 12.26
CA LEU A 20 -7.48 11.30 13.15
C LEU A 20 -6.66 12.42 13.79
N ALA A 21 -6.76 12.56 15.12
CA ALA A 21 -6.03 13.60 15.85
C ALA A 21 -4.59 13.59 15.38
N PRO A 22 -3.93 14.74 15.20
CA PRO A 22 -2.55 14.80 14.76
C PRO A 22 -1.65 14.29 15.90
N LEU A 23 -1.55 12.98 16.07
CA LEU A 23 -0.30 12.39 16.48
C LEU A 23 0.70 12.92 15.45
N ARG A 24 1.83 13.51 15.86
CA ARG A 24 2.89 14.02 14.96
C ARG A 24 3.04 13.03 13.81
N SER A 25 2.34 13.30 12.72
CA SER A 25 2.00 12.25 11.76
C SER A 25 3.21 11.99 10.89
N ILE A 26 3.95 10.97 11.26
CA ILE A 26 4.90 10.37 10.34
C ILE A 26 4.07 9.96 9.12
N ARG A 27 4.30 10.61 7.97
CA ARG A 27 3.59 10.35 6.71
C ARG A 27 4.00 9.02 6.05
N LEU A 28 4.68 8.17 6.80
CA LEU A 28 5.05 6.81 6.38
C LEU A 28 4.06 5.78 6.91
N GLY A 29 3.68 4.87 6.02
CA GLY A 29 2.96 3.66 6.38
C GLY A 29 3.78 2.41 6.07
N LEU A 30 3.52 1.33 6.80
CA LEU A 30 4.15 0.03 6.58
C LEU A 30 3.32 -0.82 5.62
N GLY A 31 3.85 -1.07 4.42
CA GLY A 31 3.28 -2.00 3.46
C GLY A 31 3.58 -3.45 3.82
N CYS A 32 2.56 -4.23 4.13
CA CYS A 32 2.66 -5.61 4.65
C CYS A 32 2.72 -6.69 3.55
N ALA A 33 2.99 -6.36 2.28
CA ALA A 33 2.99 -7.33 1.18
C ALA A 33 4.00 -8.48 1.34
N SER A 34 5.09 -8.25 2.08
CA SER A 34 6.13 -9.25 2.36
C SER A 34 5.89 -10.06 3.64
N LEU A 35 4.96 -9.60 4.50
CA LEU A 35 4.66 -10.22 5.80
C LEU A 35 4.04 -11.61 5.60
N GLY A 36 4.57 -12.62 6.27
CA GLY A 36 4.12 -14.01 6.14
C GLY A 36 4.64 -14.74 4.89
N SER A 37 5.43 -14.08 4.03
CA SER A 37 6.09 -14.69 2.87
C SER A 37 7.62 -14.55 2.97
N ARG A 38 8.19 -13.47 2.42
CA ARG A 38 9.63 -13.18 2.55
C ARG A 38 10.04 -12.89 4.01
N ILE A 39 9.14 -12.29 4.76
CA ILE A 39 9.32 -11.97 6.17
C ILE A 39 8.53 -12.98 7.00
N GLY A 40 9.25 -13.81 7.76
CA GLY A 40 8.64 -14.83 8.60
C GLY A 40 7.92 -14.25 9.82
N PRO A 41 7.07 -15.04 10.52
CA PRO A 41 6.22 -14.56 11.61
C PRO A 41 6.98 -13.82 12.71
N THR A 42 8.05 -14.39 13.23
CA THR A 42 8.86 -13.81 14.32
C THR A 42 9.52 -12.50 13.91
N ALA A 43 10.12 -12.45 12.71
CA ALA A 43 10.75 -11.23 12.19
C ALA A 43 9.68 -10.16 11.88
N GLY A 44 8.52 -10.61 11.37
CA GLY A 44 7.38 -9.74 11.09
C GLY A 44 6.83 -9.10 12.36
N ALA A 45 6.58 -9.88 13.42
CA ALA A 45 6.08 -9.36 14.69
C ALA A 45 7.04 -8.32 15.29
N ARG A 46 8.35 -8.58 15.27
CA ARG A 46 9.36 -7.62 15.72
C ARG A 46 9.35 -6.33 14.90
N ALA A 47 9.27 -6.45 13.58
CA ALA A 47 9.26 -5.28 12.70
C ALA A 47 7.98 -4.44 12.83
N LEU A 48 6.81 -5.08 13.00
CA LEU A 48 5.54 -4.38 13.27
C LEU A 48 5.62 -3.57 14.57
N SER A 49 6.15 -4.18 15.66
CA SER A 49 6.32 -3.50 16.94
C SER A 49 7.33 -2.36 16.82
N ALA A 50 8.50 -2.59 16.22
CA ALA A 50 9.52 -1.56 16.04
C ALA A 50 9.01 -0.37 15.21
N ALA A 51 8.23 -0.62 14.15
CA ALA A 51 7.62 0.44 13.36
C ALA A 51 6.62 1.26 14.19
N TYR A 52 5.77 0.60 14.97
CA TYR A 52 4.80 1.25 15.84
C TYR A 52 5.48 2.08 16.94
N ASP A 53 6.47 1.51 17.62
CA ASP A 53 7.24 2.17 18.68
C ASP A 53 7.98 3.41 18.14
N ALA A 54 8.35 3.37 16.86
CA ALA A 54 8.95 4.50 16.14
C ALA A 54 7.92 5.50 15.57
N GLY A 55 6.62 5.33 15.86
CA GLY A 55 5.54 6.26 15.50
C GLY A 55 4.86 5.98 14.15
N VAL A 56 5.15 4.86 13.47
CA VAL A 56 4.41 4.45 12.27
C VAL A 56 3.07 3.87 12.69
N THR A 57 1.98 4.53 12.30
CA THR A 57 0.62 4.15 12.70
C THR A 57 -0.25 3.65 11.55
N TRP A 58 0.22 3.68 10.30
CA TRP A 58 -0.52 3.19 9.15
C TRP A 58 0.03 1.84 8.67
N PHE A 59 -0.83 0.81 8.64
CA PHE A 59 -0.49 -0.56 8.21
C PHE A 59 -1.38 -0.98 7.04
N ASP A 60 -0.75 -1.28 5.89
CA ASP A 60 -1.43 -1.66 4.66
C ASP A 60 -1.28 -3.17 4.42
N VAL A 61 -2.41 -3.90 4.44
CA VAL A 61 -2.47 -5.34 4.24
C VAL A 61 -3.50 -5.71 3.16
N ALA A 62 -3.53 -6.95 2.74
CA ALA A 62 -4.56 -7.51 1.86
C ALA A 62 -4.70 -9.02 2.07
N PRO A 63 -5.85 -9.63 1.73
CA PRO A 63 -6.08 -11.08 1.83
C PRO A 63 -5.07 -11.92 1.07
N ALA A 64 -4.52 -11.41 -0.05
CA ALA A 64 -3.53 -12.09 -0.87
C ALA A 64 -2.11 -12.04 -0.30
N TYR A 65 -1.81 -11.10 0.61
CA TYR A 65 -0.46 -10.88 1.12
C TYR A 65 0.00 -12.04 2.00
N GLY A 66 1.28 -12.36 1.89
CA GLY A 66 1.86 -13.46 2.65
C GLY A 66 1.17 -14.80 2.43
N LEU A 67 0.61 -15.03 1.23
CA LEU A 67 -0.20 -16.22 0.91
C LEU A 67 -1.41 -16.37 1.85
N GLY A 68 -1.97 -15.25 2.29
CA GLY A 68 -3.10 -15.16 3.22
C GLY A 68 -2.72 -15.21 4.70
N ALA A 69 -1.44 -15.12 5.05
CA ALA A 69 -0.96 -15.08 6.44
C ALA A 69 -0.78 -13.65 6.99
N ALA A 70 -0.64 -12.65 6.11
CA ALA A 70 -0.33 -11.28 6.54
C ALA A 70 -1.41 -10.67 7.44
N GLU A 71 -2.70 -10.87 7.13
CA GLU A 71 -3.80 -10.38 7.98
C GLU A 71 -3.82 -11.06 9.37
N LEU A 72 -3.50 -12.36 9.45
CA LEU A 72 -3.42 -13.06 10.74
C LEU A 72 -2.28 -12.53 11.61
N LEU A 73 -1.10 -12.31 11.01
CA LEU A 73 0.07 -11.78 11.72
C LEU A 73 -0.15 -10.33 12.18
N LEU A 74 -0.80 -9.53 11.34
CA LEU A 74 -1.18 -8.18 11.71
C LEU A 74 -2.25 -8.20 12.81
N GLY A 75 -3.23 -9.11 12.76
CA GLY A 75 -4.26 -9.26 13.78
C GLY A 75 -3.68 -9.55 15.18
N GLU A 76 -2.68 -10.43 15.27
CA GLU A 76 -1.97 -10.67 16.53
C GLU A 76 -1.26 -9.40 17.05
N PHE A 77 -0.66 -8.62 16.16
CA PHE A 77 -0.02 -7.35 16.53
C PHE A 77 -1.05 -6.30 17.01
N LEU A 78 -2.27 -6.29 16.46
CA LEU A 78 -3.31 -5.31 16.78
C LEU A 78 -3.87 -5.45 18.19
N LYS A 79 -3.67 -6.57 18.87
CA LYS A 79 -4.14 -6.79 20.25
C LYS A 79 -3.62 -5.71 21.18
N GLY A 80 -4.53 -4.97 21.80
CA GLY A 80 -4.23 -3.83 22.67
C GLY A 80 -3.73 -2.56 21.96
N ARG A 81 -3.64 -2.55 20.61
CA ARG A 81 -3.13 -1.42 19.81
C ARG A 81 -4.12 -0.90 18.77
N ARG A 82 -5.24 -1.61 18.55
CA ARG A 82 -6.16 -1.36 17.43
C ARG A 82 -6.61 0.10 17.30
N GLN A 83 -6.87 0.75 18.40
CA GLN A 83 -7.38 2.13 18.44
C GLN A 83 -6.30 3.18 18.09
N ASN A 84 -5.03 2.81 18.18
CA ASN A 84 -3.91 3.71 17.98
C ASN A 84 -3.29 3.62 16.57
N VAL A 85 -3.89 2.79 15.70
CA VAL A 85 -3.37 2.54 14.36
C VAL A 85 -4.45 2.58 13.31
N SER A 86 -4.06 2.94 12.10
CA SER A 86 -4.89 2.86 10.89
C SER A 86 -4.55 1.59 10.12
N VAL A 87 -5.56 0.80 9.78
CA VAL A 87 -5.42 -0.46 9.06
C VAL A 87 -6.17 -0.37 7.74
N THR A 88 -5.46 -0.64 6.65
CA THR A 88 -6.05 -0.84 5.31
C THR A 88 -6.08 -2.31 4.98
N THR A 89 -7.24 -2.84 4.57
CA THR A 89 -7.32 -4.14 3.87
C THR A 89 -8.09 -4.01 2.55
N LYS A 90 -8.11 -5.07 1.74
CA LYS A 90 -8.54 -4.96 0.35
C LYS A 90 -9.42 -6.13 -0.09
N VAL A 91 -10.13 -5.96 -1.22
CA VAL A 91 -10.91 -6.99 -1.91
C VAL A 91 -10.66 -6.98 -3.41
N GLY A 92 -10.69 -8.11 -4.08
CA GLY A 92 -10.53 -8.27 -5.52
C GLY A 92 -9.38 -9.20 -5.90
N ILE A 93 -8.37 -9.37 -5.03
CA ILE A 93 -7.26 -10.28 -5.29
C ILE A 93 -7.22 -11.35 -4.18
N ALA A 94 -7.20 -12.62 -4.59
CA ALA A 94 -7.08 -13.78 -3.70
C ALA A 94 -5.70 -14.45 -3.82
N PRO A 95 -5.21 -15.07 -2.73
CA PRO A 95 -4.03 -15.94 -2.81
C PRO A 95 -4.32 -17.17 -3.67
N PRO A 96 -3.29 -17.82 -4.27
CA PRO A 96 -3.45 -19.02 -5.07
C PRO A 96 -4.12 -20.16 -4.28
N GLU A 97 -5.13 -20.82 -4.86
CA GLU A 97 -5.91 -21.86 -4.16
C GLU A 97 -5.06 -23.07 -3.74
N ARG A 98 -4.15 -23.51 -4.61
CA ARG A 98 -3.30 -24.69 -4.34
C ARG A 98 -2.34 -24.49 -3.16
N LEU A 99 -2.03 -23.25 -2.81
CA LEU A 99 -1.18 -22.94 -1.64
C LEU A 99 -1.93 -23.04 -0.31
N ARG A 100 -3.27 -23.10 -0.29
CA ARG A 100 -4.04 -23.39 0.95
C ARG A 100 -3.71 -24.80 1.47
N LEU A 101 -3.52 -25.78 0.59
CA LEU A 101 -3.09 -27.14 0.94
C LEU A 101 -1.58 -27.19 1.28
N MET A 102 -0.76 -26.36 0.63
CA MET A 102 0.68 -26.28 0.89
C MET A 102 1.07 -25.50 2.15
N LYS A 103 0.16 -24.77 2.80
CA LYS A 103 0.46 -24.08 4.07
C LYS A 103 1.03 -25.03 5.12
N TYR A 104 0.49 -26.23 5.21
CA TYR A 104 1.01 -27.28 6.11
C TYR A 104 2.34 -27.85 5.63
N ALA A 105 2.49 -28.08 4.32
CA ALA A 105 3.75 -28.57 3.75
C ALA A 105 4.86 -27.51 3.80
N TYR A 106 4.55 -26.22 3.62
CA TYR A 106 5.52 -25.12 3.68
C TYR A 106 5.99 -24.85 5.12
N ALA A 107 5.09 -24.97 6.10
CA ALA A 107 5.46 -24.84 7.52
C ALA A 107 6.40 -25.96 7.97
N ILE A 108 6.21 -27.18 7.45
CA ILE A 108 7.02 -28.37 7.78
C ILE A 108 8.31 -28.43 6.93
N GLY A 109 8.26 -28.01 5.66
CA GLY A 109 9.39 -28.07 4.71
C GLY A 109 10.36 -26.89 4.75
N ARG A 110 10.11 -25.88 5.58
CA ARG A 110 10.90 -24.65 5.65
C ARG A 110 12.39 -24.81 5.92
N PRO A 111 12.86 -25.78 6.76
CA PRO A 111 14.29 -26.01 6.95
C PRO A 111 14.99 -26.52 5.69
N ALA A 112 14.32 -27.37 4.88
CA ALA A 112 14.91 -27.96 3.68
C ALA A 112 14.95 -27.01 2.47
N LEU A 113 14.01 -26.07 2.36
CA LEU A 113 13.93 -25.07 1.27
C LEU A 113 14.89 -23.88 1.44
N SER A 114 15.46 -23.69 2.62
CA SER A 114 16.46 -22.64 2.85
C SER A 114 17.80 -22.91 2.16
N VAL A 115 18.10 -24.17 1.84
CA VAL A 115 19.37 -24.63 1.27
C VAL A 115 19.38 -24.64 -0.26
N ALA A 116 18.24 -24.62 -0.95
CA ALA A 116 18.15 -24.78 -2.41
C ALA A 116 17.71 -23.47 -3.11
N SER A 117 18.67 -22.59 -3.40
CA SER A 117 18.41 -21.33 -4.13
C SER A 117 17.85 -21.52 -5.54
N GLY A 118 18.17 -22.61 -6.24
CA GLY A 118 17.67 -22.95 -7.57
C GLY A 118 16.18 -23.29 -7.61
N LEU A 119 15.66 -23.96 -6.58
CA LEU A 119 14.24 -24.32 -6.47
C LEU A 119 13.33 -23.09 -6.28
N ARG A 120 13.79 -22.03 -5.63
CA ARG A 120 13.04 -20.79 -5.45
C ARG A 120 12.73 -20.08 -6.78
N CYS A 121 13.66 -20.13 -7.73
CA CYS A 121 13.47 -19.51 -9.04
C CYS A 121 12.46 -20.31 -9.91
N ALA A 122 12.50 -21.62 -9.83
CA ALA A 122 11.56 -22.52 -10.52
C ALA A 122 10.12 -22.36 -9.97
N PHE A 123 9.95 -22.26 -8.65
CA PHE A 123 8.64 -22.03 -8.02
C PHE A 123 8.02 -20.67 -8.43
N ARG A 124 8.82 -19.64 -8.66
CA ARG A 124 8.33 -18.31 -9.09
C ARG A 124 7.78 -18.29 -10.51
N LYS A 125 8.16 -19.24 -11.36
CA LYS A 125 7.70 -19.36 -12.77
C LYS A 125 6.40 -20.16 -12.92
N ILE A 126 5.92 -20.85 -11.89
CA ILE A 126 4.72 -21.69 -11.97
C ILE A 126 3.49 -20.77 -11.92
N LYS A 127 2.65 -20.79 -12.98
CA LYS A 127 1.36 -20.04 -13.05
C LYS A 127 0.45 -20.27 -11.83
N ALA A 128 0.57 -21.43 -11.16
CA ALA A 128 -0.17 -21.79 -9.95
C ALA A 128 0.18 -20.97 -8.69
N THR A 129 1.25 -20.15 -8.72
CA THR A 129 1.68 -19.31 -7.60
C THR A 129 1.28 -17.83 -7.76
N ARG A 130 0.60 -17.47 -8.87
CA ARG A 130 0.15 -16.10 -9.08
C ARG A 130 -1.14 -15.82 -8.30
N ASN A 131 -1.22 -14.64 -7.73
CA ASN A 131 -2.47 -14.11 -7.18
C ASN A 131 -3.55 -14.09 -8.28
N ARG A 132 -4.80 -14.35 -7.88
CA ARG A 132 -5.93 -14.44 -8.79
C ARG A 132 -6.84 -13.24 -8.59
N HIS A 133 -7.09 -12.49 -9.67
CA HIS A 133 -8.16 -11.50 -9.69
C HIS A 133 -9.51 -12.21 -9.61
N LEU A 134 -10.37 -11.73 -8.75
CA LEU A 134 -11.74 -12.22 -8.57
C LEU A 134 -12.70 -11.22 -9.18
N PRO A 135 -13.75 -11.68 -9.91
CA PRO A 135 -14.81 -10.79 -10.32
C PRO A 135 -15.43 -10.09 -9.10
N LEU A 136 -15.50 -8.78 -9.14
CA LEU A 136 -16.08 -7.99 -8.05
C LEU A 136 -17.60 -8.02 -8.16
N ASP A 137 -18.27 -8.49 -7.13
CA ASP A 137 -19.71 -8.44 -6.93
C ASP A 137 -20.04 -8.12 -5.46
N ALA A 138 -21.31 -7.93 -5.16
CA ALA A 138 -21.76 -7.59 -3.81
C ALA A 138 -21.38 -8.67 -2.79
N ASN A 139 -21.52 -9.94 -3.15
CA ASN A 139 -21.24 -11.07 -2.25
C ASN A 139 -19.75 -11.15 -1.92
N LEU A 140 -18.87 -10.96 -2.93
CA LEU A 140 -17.43 -10.94 -2.71
C LEU A 140 -17.02 -9.79 -1.80
N VAL A 141 -17.56 -8.59 -2.01
CA VAL A 141 -17.28 -7.41 -1.16
C VAL A 141 -17.64 -7.70 0.29
N GLU A 142 -18.89 -8.10 0.58
CA GLU A 142 -19.37 -8.33 1.94
C GLU A 142 -18.68 -9.53 2.61
N SER A 143 -18.49 -10.63 1.89
CA SER A 143 -17.82 -11.81 2.44
C SER A 143 -16.32 -11.60 2.65
N SER A 144 -15.68 -10.74 1.83
CA SER A 144 -14.25 -10.44 1.98
C SER A 144 -13.98 -9.62 3.22
N ILE A 145 -14.75 -8.53 3.44
CA ILE A 145 -14.57 -7.73 4.65
C ILE A 145 -14.81 -8.56 5.91
N ALA A 146 -15.87 -9.38 5.96
CA ALA A 146 -16.14 -10.24 7.12
C ALA A 146 -14.98 -11.21 7.41
N ARG A 147 -14.39 -11.81 6.36
CA ARG A 147 -13.21 -12.69 6.52
C ARG A 147 -11.98 -11.92 6.97
N SER A 148 -11.75 -10.71 6.45
CA SER A 148 -10.62 -9.87 6.84
C SER A 148 -10.72 -9.44 8.31
N LEU A 149 -11.87 -8.99 8.76
CA LEU A 149 -12.13 -8.62 10.16
C LEU A 149 -11.86 -9.80 11.11
N LYS A 150 -12.32 -11.01 10.75
CA LYS A 150 -12.03 -12.23 11.53
C LYS A 150 -10.52 -12.51 11.62
N ARG A 151 -9.75 -12.35 10.53
CA ARG A 151 -8.30 -12.58 10.53
C ARG A 151 -7.53 -11.50 11.27
N LEU A 152 -7.97 -10.26 11.13
CA LEU A 152 -7.41 -9.10 11.81
C LEU A 152 -7.82 -9.02 13.30
N GLN A 153 -8.76 -9.86 13.73
CA GLN A 153 -9.29 -9.90 15.11
C GLN A 153 -9.78 -8.52 15.57
N THR A 154 -10.57 -7.86 14.73
CA THR A 154 -11.12 -6.52 14.95
C THR A 154 -12.51 -6.40 14.32
N ASP A 155 -13.33 -5.49 14.83
CA ASP A 155 -14.68 -5.26 14.32
C ASP A 155 -14.73 -4.27 13.15
N TYR A 156 -13.62 -3.54 12.90
CA TYR A 156 -13.56 -2.57 11.83
C TYR A 156 -12.13 -2.43 11.26
N VAL A 157 -12.04 -1.91 10.03
CA VAL A 157 -10.81 -1.37 9.46
C VAL A 157 -10.96 0.12 9.19
N ASP A 158 -9.85 0.85 9.12
CA ASP A 158 -9.91 2.28 8.81
C ASP A 158 -10.14 2.52 7.32
N VAL A 159 -9.61 1.64 6.47
CA VAL A 159 -9.79 1.71 5.02
C VAL A 159 -10.07 0.31 4.45
N PHE A 160 -11.12 0.18 3.68
CA PHE A 160 -11.41 -0.99 2.85
C PHE A 160 -11.32 -0.63 1.38
N ALA A 161 -10.42 -1.26 0.63
CA ALA A 161 -10.11 -0.87 -0.73
C ALA A 161 -10.50 -1.94 -1.76
N LEU A 162 -10.99 -1.53 -2.92
CA LEU A 162 -10.99 -2.37 -4.12
C LEU A 162 -9.54 -2.53 -4.60
N HIS A 163 -9.09 -3.76 -4.80
CA HIS A 163 -7.71 -4.11 -5.10
C HIS A 163 -7.52 -4.39 -6.57
N ASP A 164 -6.95 -3.43 -7.28
CA ASP A 164 -6.70 -3.43 -8.72
C ASP A 164 -7.97 -3.72 -9.54
N PRO A 165 -9.08 -2.97 -9.26
CA PRO A 165 -10.32 -3.12 -9.99
C PRO A 165 -10.20 -2.57 -11.42
N SER A 166 -11.10 -3.00 -12.32
CA SER A 166 -11.33 -2.28 -13.57
C SER A 166 -12.12 -0.98 -13.33
N PRO A 167 -12.08 0.00 -14.24
CA PRO A 167 -12.95 1.19 -14.16
C PRO A 167 -14.44 0.84 -14.07
N GLU A 168 -14.87 -0.21 -14.77
CA GLU A 168 -16.25 -0.69 -14.77
C GLU A 168 -16.64 -1.27 -13.39
N ASP A 169 -15.74 -1.98 -12.74
CA ASP A 169 -15.96 -2.49 -11.37
C ASP A 169 -16.13 -1.34 -10.38
N VAL A 170 -15.34 -0.27 -10.52
CA VAL A 170 -15.43 0.94 -9.68
C VAL A 170 -16.80 1.61 -9.80
N LEU A 171 -17.41 1.59 -11.00
CA LEU A 171 -18.68 2.26 -11.30
C LEU A 171 -19.89 1.32 -11.16
N ARG A 172 -19.69 0.04 -10.93
CA ARG A 172 -20.76 -0.96 -10.89
C ARG A 172 -21.68 -0.75 -9.68
N GLU A 173 -22.95 -0.53 -9.94
CA GLU A 173 -23.93 -0.15 -8.92
C GLU A 173 -24.04 -1.15 -7.76
N GLU A 174 -24.02 -2.44 -8.05
CA GLU A 174 -24.07 -3.48 -7.01
C GLU A 174 -22.84 -3.44 -6.07
N VAL A 175 -21.64 -3.14 -6.62
CA VAL A 175 -20.41 -2.97 -5.86
C VAL A 175 -20.49 -1.72 -4.99
N LEU A 176 -20.95 -0.60 -5.55
CA LEU A 176 -21.15 0.66 -4.82
C LEU A 176 -22.12 0.49 -3.65
N ARG A 177 -23.25 -0.18 -3.88
CA ARG A 177 -24.24 -0.48 -2.83
C ARG A 177 -23.65 -1.39 -1.73
N ALA A 178 -22.84 -2.38 -2.11
CA ALA A 178 -22.18 -3.26 -1.15
C ALA A 178 -21.16 -2.52 -0.29
N LEU A 179 -20.34 -1.65 -0.90
CA LEU A 179 -19.39 -0.79 -0.20
C LEU A 179 -20.10 0.19 0.75
N GLN A 180 -21.25 0.74 0.33
CA GLN A 180 -22.07 1.59 1.18
C GLN A 180 -22.57 0.84 2.42
N ARG A 181 -23.06 -0.40 2.26
CA ARG A 181 -23.47 -1.25 3.40
C ARG A 181 -22.31 -1.57 4.35
N VAL A 182 -21.09 -1.73 3.83
CA VAL A 182 -19.88 -1.92 4.66
C VAL A 182 -19.63 -0.70 5.57
N LEU A 183 -19.81 0.52 5.03
CA LEU A 183 -19.72 1.77 5.82
C LEU A 183 -20.84 1.86 6.85
N GLU A 184 -22.08 1.62 6.45
CA GLU A 184 -23.28 1.70 7.33
C GLU A 184 -23.21 0.72 8.50
N ARG A 185 -22.64 -0.47 8.29
CA ARG A 185 -22.38 -1.46 9.33
C ARG A 185 -21.16 -1.14 10.21
N GLY A 186 -20.46 -0.05 9.94
CA GLY A 186 -19.24 0.34 10.66
C GLY A 186 -18.05 -0.61 10.48
N GLN A 187 -18.10 -1.51 9.50
CA GLN A 187 -17.03 -2.49 9.23
C GLN A 187 -15.79 -1.84 8.60
N ALA A 188 -15.96 -0.70 7.93
CA ALA A 188 -14.89 0.18 7.47
C ALA A 188 -15.25 1.64 7.76
N ARG A 189 -14.25 2.46 8.03
CA ARG A 189 -14.44 3.92 8.23
C ARG A 189 -14.43 4.67 6.90
N ARG A 190 -13.67 4.18 5.92
CA ARG A 190 -13.51 4.78 4.58
C ARG A 190 -13.37 3.69 3.54
N ILE A 191 -13.80 4.02 2.32
CA ILE A 191 -13.64 3.16 1.15
C ILE A 191 -12.58 3.76 0.23
N ALA A 192 -11.79 2.88 -0.41
CA ALA A 192 -10.72 3.26 -1.32
C ALA A 192 -10.74 2.46 -2.62
N VAL A 193 -10.06 3.00 -3.63
CA VAL A 193 -9.58 2.25 -4.78
C VAL A 193 -8.05 2.16 -4.69
N ALA A 194 -7.51 0.95 -4.72
CA ALA A 194 -6.09 0.66 -4.78
C ALA A 194 -5.76 0.04 -6.14
N GLY A 195 -5.27 0.83 -7.10
CA GLY A 195 -5.08 0.33 -8.47
C GLY A 195 -4.35 1.29 -9.40
N GLY A 196 -4.45 1.00 -10.69
CA GLY A 196 -3.85 1.82 -11.75
C GLY A 196 -4.60 3.13 -12.01
N THR A 197 -4.00 3.97 -12.87
CA THR A 197 -4.52 5.31 -13.23
C THR A 197 -5.98 5.30 -13.66
N ALA A 198 -6.40 4.37 -14.50
CA ALA A 198 -7.77 4.34 -15.05
C ALA A 198 -8.82 4.09 -13.95
N ALA A 199 -8.60 3.12 -13.07
CA ALA A 199 -9.49 2.82 -11.95
C ALA A 199 -9.54 3.94 -10.92
N CYS A 200 -8.37 4.51 -10.56
CA CYS A 200 -8.30 5.65 -9.66
C CYS A 200 -8.96 6.90 -10.25
N ARG A 201 -8.84 7.14 -11.56
CA ARG A 201 -9.54 8.24 -12.25
C ARG A 201 -11.06 8.02 -12.29
N ALA A 202 -11.53 6.79 -12.50
CA ALA A 202 -12.94 6.46 -12.37
C ALA A 202 -13.47 6.78 -10.96
N ALA A 203 -12.71 6.37 -9.92
CA ALA A 203 -13.08 6.63 -8.52
C ALA A 203 -13.00 8.12 -8.14
N SER A 204 -12.04 8.89 -8.69
CA SER A 204 -11.93 10.33 -8.40
C SER A 204 -13.14 11.12 -8.89
N ARG A 205 -13.74 10.69 -10.00
CA ARG A 205 -14.89 11.35 -10.64
C ARG A 205 -16.23 10.75 -10.24
N ALA A 206 -16.24 9.56 -9.65
CA ALA A 206 -17.47 8.88 -9.27
C ALA A 206 -18.21 9.59 -8.14
N GLN A 207 -19.55 9.70 -8.28
CA GLN A 207 -20.44 9.97 -7.16
C GLN A 207 -20.60 8.65 -6.37
N GLY A 208 -19.75 8.43 -5.36
CA GLY A 208 -19.70 7.17 -4.64
C GLY A 208 -18.91 7.27 -3.34
N PRO A 209 -18.79 6.17 -2.60
CA PRO A 209 -18.24 6.16 -1.25
C PRO A 209 -16.71 6.31 -1.19
N TYR A 210 -16.04 6.52 -2.32
CA TYR A 210 -14.58 6.58 -2.39
C TYR A 210 -14.02 7.85 -1.78
N GLY A 211 -13.42 7.75 -0.59
CA GLY A 211 -12.75 8.84 0.11
C GLY A 211 -11.22 8.82 -0.04
N LEU A 212 -10.64 7.74 -0.61
CA LEU A 212 -9.20 7.55 -0.69
C LEU A 212 -8.81 6.83 -1.99
N LEU A 213 -7.65 7.23 -2.56
CA LEU A 213 -7.02 6.56 -3.70
C LEU A 213 -5.62 6.07 -3.29
N GLN A 214 -5.32 4.82 -3.62
CA GLN A 214 -4.01 4.23 -3.40
C GLN A 214 -3.40 3.82 -4.74
N MET A 215 -2.24 4.40 -5.09
CA MET A 215 -1.60 4.15 -6.38
C MET A 215 -0.07 4.20 -6.28
N SER A 216 0.62 3.78 -7.34
CA SER A 216 2.07 3.91 -7.39
C SER A 216 2.49 5.37 -7.54
N VAL A 217 3.70 5.70 -7.04
CA VAL A 217 4.30 7.04 -7.24
C VAL A 217 4.34 7.40 -8.73
N ALA A 218 4.61 6.42 -9.60
CA ALA A 218 4.68 6.64 -11.05
C ALA A 218 3.32 7.04 -11.63
N HIS A 219 2.23 6.37 -11.23
CA HIS A 219 0.87 6.71 -11.68
C HIS A 219 0.42 8.09 -11.20
N PHE A 220 0.73 8.43 -9.95
CA PHE A 220 0.41 9.74 -9.40
C PHE A 220 1.18 10.87 -10.11
N ALA A 221 2.48 10.68 -10.31
CA ALA A 221 3.32 11.68 -10.97
C ALA A 221 3.00 11.89 -12.46
N ALA A 222 2.39 10.89 -13.11
CA ALA A 222 1.99 10.97 -14.51
C ALA A 222 0.63 11.69 -14.73
N ASP A 223 -0.10 12.00 -13.66
CA ASP A 223 -1.44 12.59 -13.75
C ASP A 223 -1.64 13.63 -12.62
N PRO A 224 -1.33 14.90 -12.88
CA PRO A 224 -1.43 15.98 -11.88
C PRO A 224 -2.84 16.16 -11.29
N ASP A 225 -3.90 15.80 -12.03
CA ASP A 225 -5.30 15.95 -11.59
C ASP A 225 -5.60 15.21 -10.28
N PHE A 226 -4.80 14.19 -9.95
CA PHE A 226 -4.96 13.47 -8.67
C PHE A 226 -4.63 14.32 -7.45
N ALA A 227 -3.75 15.30 -7.56
CA ALA A 227 -3.42 16.22 -6.45
C ALA A 227 -4.62 17.10 -6.07
N GLU A 228 -5.49 17.40 -7.02
CA GLU A 228 -6.63 18.30 -6.86
C GLU A 228 -7.98 17.58 -6.72
N CYS A 229 -7.99 16.25 -6.75
CA CYS A 229 -9.23 15.46 -6.76
C CYS A 229 -10.02 15.48 -5.43
N GLY A 230 -9.53 16.12 -4.38
CA GLY A 230 -10.19 16.24 -3.07
C GLY A 230 -10.24 14.94 -2.27
N LYS A 231 -9.53 13.89 -2.69
CA LYS A 231 -9.45 12.59 -2.01
C LYS A 231 -8.09 12.41 -1.34
N GLN A 232 -8.07 11.69 -0.22
CA GLN A 232 -6.79 11.35 0.40
C GLN A 232 -5.98 10.41 -0.50
N ILE A 233 -4.71 10.69 -0.68
CA ILE A 233 -3.81 9.89 -1.51
C ILE A 233 -2.90 9.02 -0.64
N VAL A 234 -2.77 7.75 -1.02
CA VAL A 234 -1.78 6.81 -0.47
C VAL A 234 -0.87 6.34 -1.60
N LEU A 235 0.41 6.66 -1.52
CA LEU A 235 1.39 6.26 -2.52
C LEU A 235 2.14 4.99 -2.11
N HIS A 236 2.39 4.12 -3.08
CA HIS A 236 3.23 2.93 -2.91
C HIS A 236 4.25 2.80 -4.05
N SER A 237 5.06 1.75 -4.03
CA SER A 237 6.10 1.47 -5.06
C SER A 237 7.10 2.61 -5.21
N VAL A 238 7.50 3.19 -4.08
CA VAL A 238 8.41 4.35 -3.98
C VAL A 238 9.70 4.14 -4.75
N PHE A 239 10.28 2.95 -4.67
CA PHE A 239 11.56 2.61 -5.30
C PHE A 239 11.43 2.21 -6.78
N GLY A 240 10.25 2.44 -7.37
CA GLY A 240 9.94 2.13 -8.77
C GLY A 240 9.66 0.65 -9.03
N VAL A 241 8.77 0.37 -9.98
CA VAL A 241 8.45 -0.98 -10.45
C VAL A 241 9.15 -1.30 -11.77
N ASP A 242 9.52 -0.28 -12.55
CA ASP A 242 10.01 -0.40 -13.93
C ASP A 242 11.52 -0.20 -14.06
N GLY A 243 12.30 -0.64 -13.05
CA GLY A 243 13.75 -0.50 -13.06
C GLY A 243 14.25 0.95 -12.86
N MET A 244 13.41 1.86 -12.37
CA MET A 244 13.79 3.26 -12.11
C MET A 244 15.02 3.35 -11.20
N ARG A 245 15.01 2.59 -10.09
CA ARG A 245 16.15 2.54 -9.17
C ARG A 245 17.46 2.16 -9.88
N ASP A 246 17.44 1.11 -10.71
CA ASP A 246 18.63 0.62 -11.41
C ASP A 246 19.11 1.62 -12.45
N ARG A 247 18.19 2.32 -13.15
CA ARG A 247 18.54 3.40 -14.07
C ARG A 247 19.22 4.56 -13.35
N LEU A 248 18.70 5.00 -12.21
CA LEU A 248 19.30 6.06 -11.40
C LEU A 248 20.68 5.67 -10.86
N LEU A 249 20.83 4.45 -10.34
CA LEU A 249 22.13 3.92 -9.93
C LEU A 249 23.14 3.91 -11.05
N SER A 250 22.73 3.48 -12.25
CA SER A 250 23.59 3.48 -13.45
C SER A 250 23.99 4.90 -13.88
N ARG A 251 23.09 5.88 -13.74
CA ARG A 251 23.38 7.29 -14.05
C ARG A 251 24.34 7.90 -13.03
N LEU A 252 24.15 7.65 -11.74
CA LEU A 252 25.07 8.10 -10.70
C LEU A 252 26.46 7.44 -10.80
N ALA A 253 26.52 6.18 -11.24
CA ALA A 253 27.80 5.51 -11.45
C ALA A 253 28.62 6.14 -12.59
N ARG A 254 27.94 6.73 -13.59
CA ARG A 254 28.57 7.42 -14.73
C ARG A 254 28.84 8.91 -14.52
N SER A 255 28.36 9.49 -13.43
CA SER A 255 28.47 10.93 -13.15
C SER A 255 28.90 11.13 -11.69
N PRO A 256 30.23 11.01 -11.40
CA PRO A 256 30.78 11.21 -10.05
C PRO A 256 30.44 12.57 -9.47
N GLU A 257 30.39 13.63 -10.30
CA GLU A 257 30.03 15.00 -9.88
C GLU A 257 28.60 15.08 -9.38
N ARG A 258 27.62 14.40 -10.00
CA ARG A 258 26.24 14.34 -9.49
C ARG A 258 26.15 13.59 -8.18
N HIS A 259 26.91 12.51 -8.04
CA HIS A 259 26.98 11.77 -6.78
C HIS A 259 27.57 12.64 -5.68
N GLN A 260 28.66 13.36 -5.97
CA GLN A 260 29.29 14.29 -5.04
C GLN A 260 28.31 15.40 -4.62
N ALA A 261 27.56 15.98 -5.55
CA ALA A 261 26.55 16.99 -5.26
C ALA A 261 25.43 16.48 -4.35
N LEU A 262 25.02 15.19 -4.47
CA LEU A 262 24.10 14.56 -3.54
C LEU A 262 24.71 14.41 -2.14
N VAL A 263 25.97 14.00 -2.04
CA VAL A 263 26.68 13.86 -0.76
C VAL A 263 26.80 15.23 -0.07
N GLU A 264 27.14 16.28 -0.80
CA GLU A 264 27.17 17.67 -0.29
C GLU A 264 25.80 18.18 0.14
N SER A 265 24.74 17.66 -0.48
CA SER A 265 23.33 17.90 -0.07
C SER A 265 22.88 17.05 1.13
N GLY A 266 23.79 16.28 1.77
CA GLY A 266 23.52 15.48 2.96
C GLY A 266 23.00 14.07 2.73
N TYR A 267 23.14 13.55 1.48
CA TYR A 267 22.80 12.15 1.18
C TYR A 267 23.98 11.21 1.47
N SER A 268 23.69 9.91 1.52
CA SER A 268 24.70 8.90 1.79
C SER A 268 25.77 8.83 0.71
N VAL A 269 27.00 8.55 1.10
CA VAL A 269 28.10 8.17 0.19
C VAL A 269 27.84 6.82 -0.48
N ASP A 270 27.03 5.95 0.11
CA ASP A 270 26.51 4.75 -0.53
C ASP A 270 25.42 5.14 -1.55
N ARG A 271 25.69 4.90 -2.82
CA ARG A 271 24.79 5.23 -3.94
C ARG A 271 23.44 4.54 -3.85
N GLU A 272 23.39 3.30 -3.40
CA GLU A 272 22.10 2.58 -3.24
C GLU A 272 21.22 3.25 -2.20
N ARG A 273 21.83 3.68 -1.10
CA ARG A 273 21.14 4.41 -0.04
C ARG A 273 20.74 5.81 -0.51
N ALA A 274 21.62 6.54 -1.15
CA ALA A 274 21.33 7.88 -1.68
C ALA A 274 20.16 7.88 -2.66
N VAL A 275 20.11 6.93 -3.59
CA VAL A 275 18.98 6.77 -4.53
C VAL A 275 17.69 6.39 -3.80
N ALA A 276 17.75 5.51 -2.80
CA ALA A 276 16.57 5.14 -2.03
C ALA A 276 16.02 6.35 -1.24
N ASP A 277 16.87 7.12 -0.58
CA ASP A 277 16.49 8.33 0.15
C ASP A 277 15.87 9.37 -0.78
N LEU A 278 16.48 9.60 -1.93
CA LEU A 278 16.01 10.56 -2.92
C LEU A 278 14.63 10.20 -3.50
N LEU A 279 14.41 8.91 -3.80
CA LEU A 279 13.10 8.43 -4.28
C LEU A 279 12.01 8.55 -3.19
N LEU A 280 12.35 8.26 -1.93
CA LEU A 280 11.42 8.40 -0.82
C LEU A 280 11.09 9.87 -0.56
N GLU A 281 12.09 10.74 -0.57
CA GLU A 281 11.91 12.19 -0.39
C GLU A 281 11.01 12.78 -1.48
N ARG A 282 11.24 12.38 -2.76
CA ARG A 282 10.36 12.74 -3.87
C ARG A 282 8.91 12.30 -3.63
N ALA A 283 8.70 11.06 -3.20
CA ALA A 283 7.35 10.56 -2.95
C ALA A 283 6.64 11.33 -1.84
N LEU A 284 7.37 11.70 -0.78
CA LEU A 284 6.87 12.53 0.31
C LEU A 284 6.58 13.97 -0.12
N ALA A 285 7.40 14.53 -1.01
CA ALA A 285 7.19 15.87 -1.55
C ALA A 285 5.97 15.92 -2.49
N LEU A 286 5.81 14.91 -3.36
CA LEU A 286 4.66 14.79 -4.25
C LEU A 286 3.32 14.64 -3.51
N ASN A 287 3.33 14.03 -2.33
CA ASN A 287 2.13 13.70 -1.56
C ASN A 287 2.21 14.31 -0.15
N ALA A 288 2.29 15.63 -0.08
CA ALA A 288 2.54 16.37 1.15
C ALA A 288 1.50 16.11 2.25
N GLU A 289 0.23 15.91 1.87
CA GLU A 289 -0.90 15.71 2.79
C GLU A 289 -1.30 14.24 2.97
N GLY A 290 -0.67 13.32 2.24
CA GLY A 290 -1.06 11.92 2.23
C GLY A 290 -0.05 10.99 2.88
N ILE A 291 -0.24 9.69 2.67
CA ILE A 291 0.59 8.62 3.21
C ILE A 291 1.48 8.03 2.11
N VAL A 292 2.71 7.71 2.46
CA VAL A 292 3.66 7.01 1.59
C VAL A 292 3.99 5.65 2.20
N LEU A 293 3.64 4.57 1.50
CA LEU A 293 3.86 3.19 1.95
C LEU A 293 5.25 2.70 1.55
N THR A 294 5.98 2.22 2.53
CA THR A 294 7.27 1.55 2.32
C THR A 294 7.32 0.21 3.05
N SER A 295 8.21 -0.67 2.60
CA SER A 295 8.47 -1.96 3.25
C SER A 295 9.65 -1.80 4.20
N MET A 296 9.41 -1.66 5.50
CA MET A 296 10.38 -1.33 6.53
C MET A 296 10.61 -2.48 7.53
N PHE A 297 10.74 -3.72 7.03
CA PHE A 297 10.91 -4.89 7.90
C PHE A 297 12.33 -5.09 8.44
N ALA A 298 13.33 -4.42 7.89
CA ALA A 298 14.69 -4.37 8.45
C ALA A 298 14.85 -3.09 9.29
N ALA A 299 15.47 -3.21 10.47
CA ALA A 299 15.66 -2.08 11.39
C ALA A 299 16.41 -0.91 10.72
N GLY A 300 17.45 -1.20 9.94
CA GLY A 300 18.18 -0.17 9.20
C GLY A 300 17.30 0.58 8.17
N HIS A 301 16.37 -0.11 7.51
CA HIS A 301 15.43 0.54 6.59
C HIS A 301 14.41 1.41 7.34
N LEU A 302 13.93 0.95 8.50
CA LEU A 302 13.01 1.73 9.33
C LEU A 302 13.66 3.04 9.76
N THR A 303 14.82 2.97 10.42
CA THR A 303 15.55 4.14 10.93
C THR A 303 15.87 5.12 9.80
N ALA A 304 16.36 4.61 8.68
CA ALA A 304 16.76 5.45 7.56
C ALA A 304 15.55 6.12 6.86
N ASN A 305 14.44 5.41 6.67
CA ASN A 305 13.23 6.00 6.07
C ASN A 305 12.59 7.05 7.00
N LEU A 306 12.62 6.84 8.32
CA LEU A 306 12.16 7.82 9.29
C LEU A 306 13.04 9.08 9.28
N ALA A 307 14.35 8.94 9.16
CA ALA A 307 15.26 10.07 9.02
C ALA A 307 14.95 10.91 7.79
N VAL A 308 14.65 10.27 6.65
CA VAL A 308 14.20 10.97 5.43
C VAL A 308 12.86 11.68 5.67
N ALA A 309 11.89 11.02 6.30
CA ALA A 309 10.56 11.59 6.53
C ALA A 309 10.55 12.77 7.53
N SER A 310 11.58 12.89 8.37
CA SER A 310 11.68 13.95 9.38
C SER A 310 12.47 15.17 8.93
N ARG A 311 13.14 15.11 7.77
CA ARG A 311 13.88 16.25 7.22
C ARG A 311 13.06 16.99 6.16
N ALA A 312 13.39 18.26 5.92
CA ALA A 312 12.88 19.00 4.77
C ALA A 312 13.52 18.47 3.48
N ALA A 313 12.73 18.40 2.42
CA ALA A 313 13.23 18.02 1.10
C ALA A 313 14.31 19.02 0.63
N SER A 314 15.41 18.49 0.09
CA SER A 314 16.45 19.33 -0.51
C SER A 314 16.02 19.75 -1.93
N PRO A 315 15.80 21.06 -2.19
CA PRO A 315 15.45 21.53 -3.54
C PRO A 315 16.47 21.12 -4.59
N ARG A 316 17.76 21.21 -4.25
CA ARG A 316 18.86 20.83 -5.15
C ARG A 316 18.84 19.31 -5.50
N ALA A 317 18.55 18.49 -4.50
CA ALA A 317 18.47 17.05 -4.71
C ALA A 317 17.26 16.65 -5.56
N ILE A 318 16.10 17.31 -5.38
CA ILE A 318 14.91 17.10 -6.22
C ILE A 318 15.17 17.55 -7.66
N GLU A 319 15.89 18.66 -7.87
CA GLU A 319 16.31 19.11 -9.18
C GLU A 319 17.24 18.09 -9.86
N LEU A 320 18.29 17.63 -9.16
CA LEU A 320 19.20 16.59 -9.64
C LEU A 320 18.46 15.28 -9.99
N LEU A 321 17.46 14.90 -9.18
CA LEU A 321 16.62 13.74 -9.50
C LEU A 321 15.83 13.96 -10.79
N SER A 322 15.25 15.15 -10.97
CA SER A 322 14.48 15.48 -12.17
C SER A 322 15.36 15.41 -13.43
N GLU A 323 16.58 15.96 -13.37
CA GLU A 323 17.58 15.85 -14.44
C GLU A 323 17.96 14.37 -14.74
N MET A 324 18.07 13.55 -13.68
CA MET A 324 18.36 12.13 -13.83
C MET A 324 17.17 11.30 -14.31
N MET A 325 15.96 11.80 -14.24
CA MET A 325 14.77 11.12 -14.73
C MET A 325 14.43 11.48 -16.18
N ALA A 326 14.84 12.64 -16.63
CA ALA A 326 14.76 13.06 -18.04
C ALA A 326 15.73 12.26 -18.91
#